data_4990a3523aeb868d7900990f8d99625a
#
_entry.id   4990a3523aeb868d7900990f8d99625a
#
_cell.length_a   1.000
_cell.length_b   1.000
_cell.length_c   1.000
_cell.angle_alpha   90.00
_cell.angle_beta   90.00
_cell.angle_gamma   90.00
#
_symmetry.space_group_name_H-M   'P 1'
#
loop_
_entity.id
_entity.type
_entity.pdbx_description
1 polymer ?
#
loop_
_entity_poly.entity_id
_entity_poly.type
_entity_poly.pdbx_seq_one_letter_code
_entity_poly.pdbx_strand_id
1 'polypeptide(L)'
;MQVIDEKLLNRVSIEAQASPRLRMNYNFHEDLGDKCQRLLNALEPGTVMPIHHHKVDEMFVILRGRVNVTIHNDKGEVIQSVELSPLNGHYAVNIKAGEWHSLTGEEPNSVIMEVKEGPYIPHEIGGILEVGKEK
;
A
#
# COMPACT_ATOMS: atom_id res chain seq x y z
N MET A 1 23.18 -3.83 -9.91
CA MET A 1 21.87 -4.52 -9.92
C MET A 1 21.53 -4.88 -8.49
N GLN A 2 20.29 -4.58 -8.07
CA GLN A 2 19.78 -4.98 -6.76
C GLN A 2 18.76 -6.11 -6.93
N VAL A 3 18.87 -7.15 -6.10
CA VAL A 3 17.93 -8.27 -6.11
C VAL A 3 16.93 -8.08 -4.98
N ILE A 4 15.65 -8.24 -5.28
CA ILE A 4 14.59 -8.26 -4.28
C ILE A 4 14.40 -9.73 -3.90
N ASP A 5 14.87 -10.09 -2.71
CA ASP A 5 14.92 -11.48 -2.23
C ASP A 5 14.30 -11.59 -0.83
N GLU A 6 14.22 -12.81 -0.34
CA GLU A 6 13.71 -13.12 1.00
C GLU A 6 14.39 -12.31 2.09
N LYS A 7 15.70 -12.12 1.98
CA LYS A 7 16.46 -11.38 2.98
C LYS A 7 16.01 -9.93 3.07
N LEU A 8 15.78 -9.29 1.92
CA LEU A 8 15.27 -7.92 1.90
C LEU A 8 13.85 -7.84 2.46
N LEU A 9 12.97 -8.76 2.05
CA LEU A 9 11.59 -8.79 2.56
C LEU A 9 11.56 -8.99 4.07
N ASN A 10 12.40 -9.88 4.60
CA ASN A 10 12.50 -10.12 6.04
C ASN A 10 12.94 -8.87 6.79
N ARG A 11 13.92 -8.16 6.26
CA ARG A 11 14.41 -6.92 6.88
C ARG A 11 13.31 -5.87 6.99
N VAL A 12 12.58 -5.63 5.92
CA VAL A 12 11.51 -4.62 5.91
C VAL A 12 10.35 -5.04 6.82
N SER A 13 10.04 -6.35 6.86
CA SER A 13 9.01 -6.88 7.75
C SER A 13 9.38 -6.73 9.23
N ILE A 14 10.63 -6.97 9.59
CA ILE A 14 11.12 -6.77 10.97
C ILE A 14 10.97 -5.29 11.36
N GLU A 15 11.32 -4.38 10.48
CA GLU A 15 11.16 -2.94 10.71
C GLU A 15 9.66 -2.57 10.85
N ALA A 16 8.79 -3.17 10.05
CA ALA A 16 7.34 -2.94 10.14
C ALA A 16 6.79 -3.42 11.49
N GLN A 17 7.24 -4.59 11.96
CA GLN A 17 6.82 -5.15 13.26
C GLN A 17 7.24 -4.25 14.43
N ALA A 18 8.37 -3.57 14.31
CA ALA A 18 8.87 -2.64 15.31
C ALA A 18 8.25 -1.24 15.20
N SER A 19 7.54 -0.95 14.12
CA SER A 19 6.91 0.35 13.90
C SER A 19 5.58 0.47 14.66
N PRO A 20 5.29 1.61 15.29
CA PRO A 20 3.97 1.84 15.90
C PRO A 20 2.82 1.71 14.90
N ARG A 21 3.07 1.97 13.61
CA ARG A 21 2.07 1.86 12.55
C ARG A 21 1.93 0.45 11.99
N LEU A 22 2.82 -0.47 12.39
CA LEU A 22 2.86 -1.85 11.89
C LEU A 22 3.00 -1.92 10.37
N ARG A 23 3.74 -0.97 9.80
CA ARG A 23 4.10 -0.94 8.38
C ARG A 23 5.41 -0.20 8.18
N MET A 24 6.09 -0.51 7.08
CA MET A 24 7.36 0.12 6.73
C MET A 24 7.54 0.14 5.22
N ASN A 25 8.02 1.26 4.71
CA ASN A 25 8.36 1.43 3.31
C ASN A 25 9.87 1.23 3.10
N TYR A 26 10.23 0.70 1.93
CA TYR A 26 11.59 0.66 1.43
C TYR A 26 11.58 1.15 -0.02
N ASN A 27 12.17 2.31 -0.27
CA ASN A 27 12.12 2.96 -1.58
C ASN A 27 13.27 2.50 -2.48
N PHE A 28 12.97 2.15 -3.73
CA PHE A 28 13.98 1.87 -4.76
C PHE A 28 14.37 3.13 -5.52
N HIS A 29 13.48 4.11 -5.60
CA HIS A 29 13.79 5.42 -6.17
C HIS A 29 14.68 6.20 -5.19
N GLU A 30 15.63 6.96 -5.75
CA GLU A 30 16.63 7.68 -4.95
C GLU A 30 16.09 8.96 -4.34
N ASP A 31 15.12 9.60 -5.02
CA ASP A 31 14.60 10.89 -4.66
C ASP A 31 13.07 10.89 -4.73
N LEU A 32 12.42 11.59 -3.81
CA LEU A 32 10.97 11.73 -3.83
C LEU A 32 10.45 12.49 -5.06
N GLY A 33 11.33 13.22 -5.74
CA GLY A 33 11.04 13.88 -7.02
C GLY A 33 11.11 12.97 -8.23
N ASP A 34 11.55 11.72 -8.10
CA ASP A 34 11.68 10.82 -9.22
C ASP A 34 10.33 10.56 -9.89
N LYS A 35 10.37 10.47 -11.22
CA LYS A 35 9.15 10.28 -12.02
C LYS A 35 8.54 8.90 -11.87
N CYS A 36 9.32 7.91 -11.50
CA CYS A 36 8.85 6.54 -11.26
C CYS A 36 9.09 6.17 -9.80
N GLN A 37 8.02 6.16 -9.02
CA GLN A 37 8.08 5.77 -7.62
C GLN A 37 7.91 4.27 -7.52
N ARG A 38 8.88 3.58 -6.88
CA ARG A 38 8.91 2.14 -6.72
C ARG A 38 9.34 1.82 -5.30
N LEU A 39 8.52 1.10 -4.58
CA LEU A 39 8.84 0.80 -3.18
C LEU A 39 8.23 -0.52 -2.74
N LEU A 40 8.86 -1.10 -1.72
CA LEU A 40 8.24 -2.16 -0.94
C LEU A 40 7.43 -1.52 0.19
N ASN A 41 6.32 -2.14 0.53
CA ASN A 41 5.53 -1.79 1.70
C ASN A 41 5.24 -3.07 2.48
N ALA A 42 5.86 -3.21 3.63
CA ALA A 42 5.59 -4.30 4.54
C ALA A 42 4.40 -3.91 5.42
N LEU A 43 3.39 -4.77 5.43
CA LEU A 43 2.12 -4.53 6.13
C LEU A 43 1.86 -5.67 7.10
N GLU A 44 1.89 -5.38 8.40
CA GLU A 44 1.61 -6.37 9.42
C GLU A 44 0.12 -6.36 9.82
N PRO A 45 -0.41 -7.48 10.33
CA PRO A 45 -1.76 -7.48 10.89
C PRO A 45 -1.92 -6.41 11.97
N GLY A 46 -3.04 -5.71 11.94
CA GLY A 46 -3.30 -4.61 12.85
C GLY A 46 -2.87 -3.24 12.33
N THR A 47 -2.17 -3.17 11.20
CA THR A 47 -1.86 -1.87 10.59
C THR A 47 -3.16 -1.16 10.20
N VAL A 48 -3.21 0.14 10.46
CA VAL A 48 -4.35 0.98 10.09
C VAL A 48 -3.86 1.97 9.04
N MET A 49 -4.44 1.87 7.86
CA MET A 49 -4.15 2.78 6.76
C MET A 49 -5.38 3.62 6.48
N PRO A 50 -5.25 4.96 6.46
CA PRO A 50 -6.40 5.80 6.12
C PRO A 50 -6.92 5.49 4.72
N ILE A 51 -8.21 5.70 4.52
CA ILE A 51 -8.79 5.67 3.18
C ILE A 51 -8.28 6.89 2.44
N HIS A 52 -7.62 6.69 1.32
CA HIS A 52 -6.98 7.78 0.58
C HIS A 52 -7.06 7.54 -0.93
N HIS A 53 -6.70 8.55 -1.70
CA HIS A 53 -6.51 8.45 -3.14
C HIS A 53 -5.31 9.28 -3.57
N HIS A 54 -4.86 9.02 -4.78
CA HIS A 54 -3.82 9.78 -5.45
C HIS A 54 -4.34 10.33 -6.77
N LYS A 55 -3.66 11.32 -7.32
CA LYS A 55 -3.98 11.91 -8.63
C LYS A 55 -3.43 11.10 -9.80
N VAL A 56 -2.73 10.03 -9.51
CA VAL A 56 -2.11 9.14 -10.49
C VAL A 56 -2.57 7.70 -10.23
N ASP A 57 -2.48 6.88 -11.27
CA ASP A 57 -2.70 5.44 -11.10
C ASP A 57 -1.56 4.85 -10.28
N GLU A 58 -1.86 3.81 -9.51
CA GLU A 58 -0.83 3.05 -8.82
C GLU A 58 -1.12 1.56 -8.91
N MET A 59 -0.05 0.78 -8.84
CA MET A 59 -0.14 -0.67 -8.88
C MET A 59 0.42 -1.25 -7.60
N PHE A 60 -0.29 -2.22 -7.01
CA PHE A 60 0.21 -3.02 -5.91
C PHE A 60 0.39 -4.45 -6.38
N VAL A 61 1.58 -5.01 -6.17
CA VAL A 61 1.90 -6.40 -6.50
C VAL A 61 2.25 -7.13 -5.20
N ILE A 62 1.55 -8.23 -4.92
CA ILE A 62 1.86 -9.03 -3.73
C ILE A 62 3.12 -9.85 -3.97
N LEU A 63 4.10 -9.71 -3.09
CA LEU A 63 5.33 -10.50 -3.14
C LEU A 63 5.29 -11.66 -2.15
N ARG A 64 4.67 -11.45 -0.98
CA ARG A 64 4.62 -12.45 0.08
C ARG A 64 3.45 -12.16 1.00
N GLY A 65 2.82 -13.21 1.53
CA GLY A 65 1.77 -13.08 2.52
C GLY A 65 0.39 -12.83 1.92
N ARG A 66 -0.45 -12.13 2.67
CA ARG A 66 -1.81 -11.78 2.29
C ARG A 66 -2.11 -10.34 2.64
N VAL A 67 -2.60 -9.60 1.66
CA VAL A 67 -3.00 -8.20 1.83
C VAL A 67 -4.37 -8.01 1.21
N ASN A 68 -5.28 -7.43 1.96
CA ASN A 68 -6.60 -7.08 1.44
C ASN A 68 -6.59 -5.64 0.94
N VAL A 69 -7.05 -5.43 -0.28
CA VAL A 69 -7.19 -4.11 -0.89
C VAL A 69 -8.67 -3.81 -1.04
N THR A 70 -9.09 -2.67 -0.52
CA THR A 70 -10.50 -2.29 -0.50
C THR A 70 -10.68 -0.95 -1.21
N ILE A 71 -11.69 -0.90 -2.08
CA ILE A 71 -12.14 0.32 -2.74
C ILE A 71 -13.38 0.83 -2.01
N HIS A 72 -13.41 2.13 -1.77
CA HIS A 72 -14.50 2.80 -1.05
C HIS A 72 -15.16 3.87 -1.92
N ASN A 73 -16.40 4.20 -1.61
CA ASN A 73 -17.05 5.38 -2.16
C ASN A 73 -16.70 6.63 -1.33
N ASP A 74 -17.24 7.77 -1.70
CA ASP A 74 -16.97 9.05 -1.04
C ASP A 74 -17.42 9.09 0.43
N LYS A 75 -18.27 8.16 0.83
CA LYS A 75 -18.76 8.04 2.21
C LYS A 75 -17.94 7.06 3.03
N GLY A 76 -16.95 6.42 2.43
CA GLY A 76 -16.13 5.39 3.08
C GLY A 76 -16.75 4.00 3.05
N GLU A 77 -17.87 3.83 2.38
CA GLU A 77 -18.51 2.51 2.25
C GLU A 77 -17.71 1.64 1.28
N VAL A 78 -17.64 0.36 1.58
CA VAL A 78 -16.91 -0.62 0.75
C VAL A 78 -17.68 -0.89 -0.53
N ILE A 79 -17.03 -0.68 -1.68
CA ILE A 79 -17.57 -1.01 -3.00
C ILE A 79 -17.04 -2.35 -3.49
N GLN A 80 -15.76 -2.60 -3.27
CA GLN A 80 -15.05 -3.78 -3.76
C GLN A 80 -13.90 -4.11 -2.82
N SER A 81 -13.64 -5.39 -2.65
CA SER A 81 -12.53 -5.86 -1.83
C SER A 81 -11.88 -7.05 -2.51
N VAL A 82 -10.55 -7.06 -2.54
CA VAL A 82 -9.76 -8.14 -3.15
C VAL A 82 -8.67 -8.55 -2.19
N GLU A 83 -8.55 -9.85 -1.94
CA GLU A 83 -7.43 -10.40 -1.19
C GLU A 83 -6.31 -10.77 -2.16
N LEU A 84 -5.16 -10.13 -1.99
CA LEU A 84 -3.95 -10.45 -2.75
C LEU A 84 -3.12 -11.48 -2.01
N SER A 85 -2.76 -12.55 -2.69
CA SER A 85 -1.84 -13.57 -2.18
C SER A 85 -1.23 -14.33 -3.34
N PRO A 86 0.07 -14.66 -3.29
CA PRO A 86 0.67 -15.54 -4.31
C PRO A 86 0.01 -16.92 -4.36
N LEU A 87 -0.69 -17.32 -3.30
CA LEU A 87 -1.29 -18.65 -3.18
C LEU A 87 -2.70 -18.73 -3.71
N ASN A 88 -3.41 -17.61 -3.88
CA ASN A 88 -4.82 -17.63 -4.33
C ASN A 88 -5.01 -17.15 -5.77
N GLY A 89 -3.93 -16.85 -6.47
CA GLY A 89 -3.99 -16.42 -7.87
C GLY A 89 -4.33 -14.96 -8.10
N HIS A 90 -4.46 -14.15 -7.04
CA HIS A 90 -4.64 -12.71 -7.13
C HIS A 90 -3.30 -12.03 -6.84
N TYR A 91 -2.59 -11.62 -7.89
CA TYR A 91 -1.21 -11.17 -7.79
C TYR A 91 -1.05 -9.67 -7.66
N ALA A 92 -1.97 -8.90 -8.20
CA ALA A 92 -1.83 -7.46 -8.27
C ALA A 92 -3.17 -6.78 -8.47
N VAL A 93 -3.21 -5.49 -8.13
CA VAL A 93 -4.32 -4.60 -8.48
C VAL A 93 -3.76 -3.34 -9.11
N ASN A 94 -4.52 -2.75 -10.02
CA ASN A 94 -4.23 -1.44 -10.58
C ASN A 94 -5.31 -0.48 -10.10
N ILE A 95 -4.92 0.43 -9.21
CA ILE A 95 -5.81 1.44 -8.63
C ILE A 95 -5.81 2.66 -9.54
N LYS A 96 -6.98 3.07 -9.99
CA LYS A 96 -7.09 4.24 -10.84
C LYS A 96 -6.97 5.53 -10.04
N ALA A 97 -6.46 6.57 -10.69
CA ALA A 97 -6.42 7.90 -10.11
C ALA A 97 -7.80 8.29 -9.55
N GLY A 98 -7.82 8.80 -8.34
CA GLY A 98 -9.04 9.23 -7.68
C GLY A 98 -9.85 8.16 -6.97
N GLU A 99 -9.51 6.88 -7.11
CA GLU A 99 -10.20 5.81 -6.38
C GLU A 99 -9.81 5.82 -4.90
N TRP A 100 -10.81 5.96 -4.03
CA TRP A 100 -10.62 5.84 -2.58
C TRP A 100 -10.27 4.40 -2.25
N HIS A 101 -9.16 4.17 -1.55
CA HIS A 101 -8.72 2.83 -1.23
C HIS A 101 -8.00 2.75 0.11
N SER A 102 -7.93 1.54 0.64
CA SER A 102 -7.19 1.20 1.84
C SER A 102 -6.63 -0.21 1.72
N LEU A 103 -5.62 -0.51 2.52
CA LEU A 103 -4.98 -1.82 2.57
C LEU A 103 -4.89 -2.30 4.00
N THR A 104 -5.01 -3.62 4.18
CA THR A 104 -4.77 -4.27 5.47
C THR A 104 -3.87 -5.48 5.27
N GLY A 105 -2.89 -5.66 6.16
CA GLY A 105 -2.11 -6.88 6.23
C GLY A 105 -2.94 -7.97 6.93
N GLU A 106 -3.11 -9.13 6.27
CA GLU A 106 -3.94 -10.21 6.79
C GLU A 106 -3.14 -11.31 7.46
N GLU A 107 -1.83 -11.34 7.22
CA GLU A 107 -0.94 -12.26 7.91
C GLU A 107 0.44 -11.63 8.13
N PRO A 108 1.22 -12.14 9.10
CA PRO A 108 2.56 -11.62 9.37
C PRO A 108 3.47 -11.72 8.15
N ASN A 109 4.42 -10.81 8.06
CA ASN A 109 5.44 -10.78 7.00
C ASN A 109 4.88 -10.54 5.59
N SER A 110 3.72 -9.91 5.49
CA SER A 110 3.15 -9.55 4.19
C SER A 110 3.89 -8.37 3.60
N VAL A 111 4.24 -8.47 2.31
CA VAL A 111 4.96 -7.42 1.59
C VAL A 111 4.35 -7.24 0.21
N ILE A 112 4.02 -5.99 -0.13
CA ILE A 112 3.64 -5.60 -1.48
C ILE A 112 4.71 -4.72 -2.09
N MET A 113 4.75 -4.68 -3.42
CA MET A 113 5.47 -3.66 -4.17
C MET A 113 4.47 -2.65 -4.70
N GLU A 114 4.76 -1.38 -4.48
CA GLU A 114 3.98 -0.27 -5.04
C GLU A 114 4.74 0.36 -6.18
N VAL A 115 4.04 0.63 -7.27
CA VAL A 115 4.58 1.37 -8.42
C VAL A 115 3.59 2.46 -8.78
N LYS A 116 4.07 3.70 -8.84
CA LYS A 116 3.24 4.83 -9.26
C LYS A 116 4.09 5.92 -9.90
N GLU A 117 3.44 6.74 -10.71
CA GLU A 117 4.07 7.91 -11.27
C GLU A 117 4.40 8.91 -10.14
N GLY A 118 5.62 9.43 -10.19
CA GLY A 118 6.05 10.54 -9.34
C GLY A 118 5.87 11.89 -10.02
N PRO A 119 6.31 12.94 -9.37
CA PRO A 119 6.99 12.97 -8.06
C PRO A 119 6.06 12.63 -6.89
N TYR A 120 6.66 12.29 -5.74
CA TYR A 120 5.89 12.12 -4.51
C TYR A 120 5.26 13.45 -4.11
N ILE A 121 3.97 13.43 -3.90
CA ILE A 121 3.22 14.59 -3.41
C ILE A 121 2.53 14.15 -2.12
N PRO A 122 2.82 14.80 -0.98
CA PRO A 122 2.06 14.53 0.25
C PRO A 122 0.57 14.69 0.01
N HIS A 123 -0.24 13.98 0.78
CA HIS A 123 -1.69 14.06 0.62
C HIS A 123 -2.15 15.52 0.71
N GLU A 124 -2.81 15.98 -0.34
CA GLU A 124 -3.44 17.27 -0.36
C GLU A 124 -4.70 17.26 0.49
N ILE A 125 -5.25 18.45 0.75
CA ILE A 125 -6.56 18.58 1.39
C ILE A 125 -7.56 17.78 0.55
N GLY A 126 -8.25 16.85 1.18
CA GLY A 126 -9.19 15.95 0.49
C GLY A 126 -8.56 14.67 -0.05
N GLY A 127 -7.22 14.50 0.03
CA GLY A 127 -6.54 13.26 -0.39
C GLY A 127 -6.70 12.12 0.61
N ILE A 128 -7.13 12.41 1.82
CA ILE A 128 -7.47 11.42 2.84
C ILE A 128 -8.96 11.59 3.17
N LEU A 129 -9.69 10.48 3.13
CA LEU A 129 -11.10 10.48 3.44
C LEU A 129 -11.30 10.43 4.96
N GLU A 130 -11.99 11.42 5.50
CA GLU A 130 -12.35 11.47 6.90
C GLU A 130 -13.74 10.85 7.08
N VAL A 131 -13.77 9.62 7.64
CA VAL A 131 -15.00 8.87 7.85
C VAL A 131 -15.44 9.00 9.30
N GLY A 132 -16.75 9.20 9.50
CA GLY A 132 -17.33 9.26 10.83
C GLY A 132 -17.09 10.56 11.58
N LYS A 133 -16.51 11.57 10.95
CA LYS A 133 -16.44 12.91 11.53
C LYS A 133 -17.69 13.70 11.20
N GLU A 134 -18.31 14.22 12.23
CA GLU A 134 -19.37 15.21 12.07
C GLU A 134 -18.75 16.55 11.73
N LYS A 135 -19.38 17.24 10.82
CA LYS A 135 -18.95 18.57 10.42
C LYS A 135 -19.70 19.63 11.22
#